data_8c644e8dfd2c7076bfdf5748e0ee3a80
#
_entry.id   8c644e8dfd2c7076bfdf5748e0ee3a80
#
_cell.length_a   1.000
_cell.length_b   1.000
_cell.length_c   1.000
_cell.angle_alpha   90.00
_cell.angle_beta   90.00
_cell.angle_gamma   90.00
#
_symmetry.space_group_name_H-M   'P 1'
#
loop_
_entity.id
_entity.type
_entity.pdbx_description
1 polymer ?
#
loop_
_entity_poly.entity_id
_entity_poly.type
_entity_poly.pdbx_seq_one_letter_code
_entity_poly.pdbx_strand_id
1 'polypeptide(L)'
;PWATGTMSEYYDEISYGNFALDGTVYNWFTLPNVDTYYEGTENGLGSDSKVGALILSTLNNWDPSVNFAQYDNDGPDGVPNSGDDDGYVDFVSFVHPEIGGECGNTNIWSHRWVVTGWPEFSAPYTTNDARSGGGYIRIYDYTIQPALSCSGSMIEIGVFCHEFGHAFGLPDLYDTN
;
A
#
# COMPACT_ATOMS: atom_id res chain seq x y z
N PRO A 1 26.23 -11.76 -1.10
CA PRO A 1 24.78 -11.82 -1.27
C PRO A 1 24.17 -11.40 0.05
N TRP A 2 23.34 -10.40 0.03
CA TRP A 2 22.56 -9.99 1.17
C TRP A 2 21.58 -11.12 1.46
N ALA A 3 21.47 -11.54 2.71
CA ALA A 3 20.33 -12.31 3.16
C ALA A 3 19.14 -11.35 3.08
N THR A 4 18.48 -11.33 1.93
CA THR A 4 17.26 -10.58 1.75
C THR A 4 16.17 -11.38 2.41
N GLY A 5 15.77 -11.00 3.63
CA GLY A 5 14.58 -11.51 4.27
C GLY A 5 13.32 -11.02 3.54
N THR A 6 12.19 -11.58 3.90
CA THR A 6 10.88 -11.10 3.50
C THR A 6 10.37 -10.08 4.52
N MET A 7 9.34 -9.30 4.18
CA MET A 7 8.65 -8.45 5.16
C MET A 7 8.07 -9.28 6.31
N SER A 8 7.55 -10.46 6.01
CA SER A 8 7.03 -11.39 7.02
C SER A 8 8.10 -11.78 8.02
N GLU A 9 9.30 -12.20 7.56
CA GLU A 9 10.41 -12.55 8.44
C GLU A 9 10.88 -11.34 9.27
N TYR A 10 10.93 -10.15 8.67
CA TYR A 10 11.29 -8.93 9.39
C TYR A 10 10.34 -8.62 10.54
N TYR A 11 9.03 -8.64 10.28
CA TYR A 11 8.03 -8.35 11.32
C TYR A 11 7.89 -9.46 12.35
N ASP A 12 8.07 -10.73 11.96
CA ASP A 12 8.15 -11.84 12.90
C ASP A 12 9.32 -11.66 13.87
N GLU A 13 10.52 -11.33 13.35
CA GLU A 13 11.73 -11.12 14.16
C GLU A 13 11.58 -9.95 15.14
N ILE A 14 11.17 -8.75 14.66
CA ILE A 14 11.09 -7.57 15.53
C ILE A 14 9.94 -7.64 16.54
N SER A 15 8.91 -8.43 16.25
CA SER A 15 7.79 -8.68 17.16
C SER A 15 8.01 -9.87 18.11
N TYR A 16 9.16 -10.56 18.01
CA TYR A 16 9.44 -11.79 18.74
C TYR A 16 8.39 -12.89 18.50
N GLY A 17 7.94 -13.05 17.26
CA GLY A 17 6.95 -14.04 16.87
C GLY A 17 5.50 -13.70 17.27
N ASN A 18 5.22 -12.44 17.64
CA ASN A 18 3.89 -12.02 18.06
C ASN A 18 3.07 -11.36 16.93
N PHE A 19 3.68 -11.10 15.78
CA PHE A 19 3.01 -10.53 14.63
C PHE A 19 3.35 -11.31 13.36
N ALA A 20 2.34 -11.87 12.72
CA ALA A 20 2.46 -12.55 11.43
C ALA A 20 1.92 -11.65 10.32
N LEU A 21 2.74 -11.45 9.29
CA LEU A 21 2.36 -10.74 8.08
C LEU A 21 2.23 -11.74 6.93
N ASP A 22 1.06 -11.81 6.34
CA ASP A 22 0.79 -12.57 5.12
C ASP A 22 0.15 -11.68 4.06
N GLY A 23 0.27 -12.05 2.79
CA GLY A 23 -0.28 -11.25 1.71
C GLY A 23 -0.06 -11.86 0.34
N THR A 24 -0.71 -11.30 -0.66
CA THR A 24 -0.60 -11.72 -2.06
C THR A 24 -0.10 -10.58 -2.93
N VAL A 25 0.91 -10.88 -3.75
CA VAL A 25 1.39 -9.93 -4.77
C VAL A 25 0.66 -10.22 -6.08
N TYR A 26 -0.04 -9.20 -6.59
CA TYR A 26 -0.73 -9.25 -7.86
C TYR A 26 0.16 -8.77 -9.01
N ASN A 27 -0.16 -9.19 -10.23
CA ASN A 27 0.61 -8.84 -11.43
C ASN A 27 0.54 -7.34 -11.75
N TRP A 28 1.48 -6.88 -12.55
CA TRP A 28 1.48 -5.53 -13.09
C TRP A 28 0.21 -5.23 -13.88
N PHE A 29 -0.28 -4.01 -13.70
CA PHE A 29 -1.37 -3.43 -14.48
C PHE A 29 -0.86 -2.21 -15.23
N THR A 30 -1.17 -2.12 -16.53
CA THR A 30 -0.79 -0.95 -17.33
C THR A 30 -1.82 0.16 -17.16
N LEU A 31 -1.40 1.25 -16.57
CA LEU A 31 -2.23 2.45 -16.39
C LEU A 31 -2.48 3.17 -17.74
N PRO A 32 -3.59 3.91 -17.87
CA PRO A 32 -3.96 4.56 -19.13
C PRO A 32 -3.07 5.76 -19.50
N ASN A 33 -2.38 6.37 -18.55
CA ASN A 33 -1.52 7.52 -18.79
C ASN A 33 -0.04 7.19 -18.47
N VAL A 34 0.86 8.06 -18.92
CA VAL A 34 2.29 7.96 -18.62
C VAL A 34 2.58 8.36 -17.17
N ASP A 35 3.74 7.97 -16.68
CA ASP A 35 4.25 8.21 -15.32
C ASP A 35 4.14 9.68 -14.88
N THR A 36 4.68 10.59 -15.69
CA THR A 36 4.69 12.04 -15.43
C THR A 36 3.29 12.65 -15.24
N TYR A 37 2.24 11.98 -15.73
CA TYR A 37 0.86 12.39 -15.45
C TYR A 37 0.47 12.18 -13.98
N TYR A 38 1.00 11.13 -13.35
CA TYR A 38 0.65 10.77 -11.98
C TYR A 38 1.51 11.47 -10.93
N GLU A 39 2.76 11.81 -11.28
CA GLU A 39 3.77 12.36 -10.37
C GLU A 39 3.46 13.78 -9.91
N GLY A 40 3.00 14.64 -10.83
CA GLY A 40 2.89 16.07 -10.57
C GLY A 40 4.26 16.74 -10.39
N THR A 41 4.29 17.89 -9.74
CA THR A 41 5.53 18.68 -9.56
C THR A 41 6.22 18.44 -8.21
N GLU A 42 5.57 17.70 -7.29
CA GLU A 42 6.05 17.43 -5.93
C GLU A 42 6.09 15.92 -5.64
N ASN A 43 6.64 15.15 -6.54
CA ASN A 43 6.91 13.71 -6.35
C ASN A 43 5.68 12.88 -5.94
N GLY A 44 4.53 13.17 -6.50
CA GLY A 44 3.30 12.47 -6.15
C GLY A 44 2.62 12.97 -4.85
N LEU A 45 3.22 13.93 -4.14
CA LEU A 45 2.73 14.42 -2.84
C LEU A 45 1.96 15.74 -2.96
N GLY A 46 2.09 16.44 -4.07
CA GLY A 46 1.49 17.76 -4.28
C GLY A 46 0.03 17.73 -4.71
N SER A 47 -0.60 18.90 -4.68
CA SER A 47 -2.00 19.07 -5.07
C SER A 47 -2.27 18.87 -6.57
N ASP A 48 -1.24 18.92 -7.41
CA ASP A 48 -1.28 18.65 -8.85
C ASP A 48 -1.01 17.18 -9.19
N SER A 49 -0.61 16.38 -8.21
CA SER A 49 -0.43 14.94 -8.34
C SER A 49 -1.74 14.22 -8.71
N LYS A 50 -1.62 13.11 -9.40
CA LYS A 50 -2.71 12.21 -9.78
C LYS A 50 -2.50 10.79 -9.22
N VAL A 51 -1.82 10.66 -8.09
CA VAL A 51 -1.67 9.37 -7.39
C VAL A 51 -3.03 8.79 -7.01
N GLY A 52 -4.01 9.63 -6.64
CA GLY A 52 -5.38 9.17 -6.42
C GLY A 52 -6.00 8.52 -7.65
N ALA A 53 -5.78 9.07 -8.85
CA ALA A 53 -6.25 8.48 -10.11
C ALA A 53 -5.52 7.17 -10.45
N LEU A 54 -4.22 7.05 -10.11
CA LEU A 54 -3.46 5.80 -10.21
C LEU A 54 -4.10 4.71 -9.35
N ILE A 55 -4.32 5.03 -8.07
CA ILE A 55 -4.91 4.12 -7.08
C ILE A 55 -6.30 3.68 -7.54
N LEU A 56 -7.17 4.64 -7.90
CA LEU A 56 -8.54 4.34 -8.34
C LEU A 56 -8.56 3.45 -9.59
N SER A 57 -7.69 3.71 -10.57
CA SER A 57 -7.60 2.90 -11.78
C SER A 57 -7.13 1.48 -11.47
N THR A 58 -6.17 1.33 -10.57
CA THR A 58 -5.64 0.03 -10.15
C THR A 58 -6.68 -0.76 -9.38
N LEU A 59 -7.37 -0.15 -8.42
CA LEU A 59 -8.43 -0.80 -7.65
C LEU A 59 -9.58 -1.25 -8.58
N ASN A 60 -10.06 -0.37 -9.46
CA ASN A 60 -11.12 -0.72 -10.42
C ASN A 60 -10.73 -1.87 -11.37
N ASN A 61 -9.44 -2.00 -11.69
CA ASN A 61 -8.96 -3.12 -12.52
C ASN A 61 -8.98 -4.45 -11.75
N TRP A 62 -8.58 -4.43 -10.49
CA TRP A 62 -8.39 -5.65 -9.71
C TRP A 62 -9.64 -6.09 -8.94
N ASP A 63 -10.50 -5.17 -8.52
CA ASP A 63 -11.70 -5.45 -7.73
C ASP A 63 -12.60 -6.58 -8.31
N PRO A 64 -12.80 -6.71 -9.64
CA PRO A 64 -13.59 -7.82 -10.17
C PRO A 64 -12.96 -9.21 -10.02
N SER A 65 -11.69 -9.31 -9.68
CA SER A 65 -10.92 -10.57 -9.67
C SER A 65 -10.23 -10.86 -8.34
N VAL A 66 -10.14 -9.88 -7.46
CA VAL A 66 -9.56 -10.03 -6.11
C VAL A 66 -10.69 -10.12 -5.10
N ASN A 67 -10.65 -11.11 -4.24
CA ASN A 67 -11.52 -11.17 -3.07
C ASN A 67 -10.85 -10.40 -1.93
N PHE A 68 -11.22 -9.15 -1.75
CA PHE A 68 -10.65 -8.29 -0.71
C PHE A 68 -11.08 -8.70 0.70
N ALA A 69 -12.16 -9.45 0.86
CA ALA A 69 -12.63 -9.92 2.16
C ALA A 69 -11.64 -10.86 2.89
N GLN A 70 -10.71 -11.47 2.15
CA GLN A 70 -9.66 -12.28 2.76
C GLN A 70 -8.55 -11.47 3.44
N TYR A 71 -8.54 -10.15 3.28
CA TYR A 71 -7.56 -9.20 3.81
C TYR A 71 -8.16 -8.26 4.85
N ASP A 72 -9.30 -8.60 5.42
CA ASP A 72 -9.96 -7.97 6.58
C ASP A 72 -9.88 -8.99 7.71
N ASN A 73 -8.81 -8.96 8.52
CA ASN A 73 -8.47 -9.97 9.52
C ASN A 73 -7.81 -9.35 10.77
N ASP A 74 -8.30 -8.21 11.19
CA ASP A 74 -7.81 -7.48 12.36
C ASP A 74 -8.45 -7.93 13.67
N GLY A 75 -9.45 -8.81 13.60
CA GLY A 75 -10.11 -9.41 14.73
C GLY A 75 -9.26 -10.47 15.46
N PRO A 76 -9.54 -10.73 16.76
CA PRO A 76 -8.77 -11.66 17.57
C PRO A 76 -8.98 -13.14 17.22
N ASP A 77 -9.99 -13.49 16.42
CA ASP A 77 -10.27 -14.90 16.06
C ASP A 77 -9.39 -15.41 14.91
N GLY A 78 -8.73 -14.51 14.18
CA GLY A 78 -7.85 -14.83 13.04
C GLY A 78 -8.59 -15.41 11.83
N VAL A 79 -9.88 -15.12 11.70
CA VAL A 79 -10.74 -15.55 10.60
C VAL A 79 -11.16 -14.34 9.76
N PRO A 80 -10.61 -14.17 8.56
CA PRO A 80 -10.89 -13.00 7.73
C PRO A 80 -12.39 -12.76 7.51
N ASN A 81 -12.79 -11.51 7.51
CA ASN A 81 -14.16 -11.05 7.30
C ASN A 81 -15.16 -11.75 8.25
N SER A 82 -14.79 -11.88 9.50
CA SER A 82 -15.65 -12.43 10.55
C SER A 82 -16.47 -11.34 11.24
N GLY A 83 -17.09 -11.65 12.37
CA GLY A 83 -17.95 -10.70 13.10
C GLY A 83 -17.20 -9.70 13.98
N ASP A 84 -15.90 -9.89 14.18
CA ASP A 84 -14.99 -9.06 14.99
C ASP A 84 -14.00 -8.22 14.15
N ASP A 85 -14.04 -8.36 12.82
CA ASP A 85 -13.29 -7.52 11.89
C ASP A 85 -14.04 -6.22 11.56
N ASP A 86 -13.30 -5.19 11.17
CA ASP A 86 -13.82 -3.84 11.03
C ASP A 86 -14.44 -3.53 9.65
N GLY A 87 -14.27 -4.43 8.69
CA GLY A 87 -14.78 -4.30 7.32
C GLY A 87 -13.90 -3.45 6.41
N TYR A 88 -12.65 -3.26 6.78
CA TYR A 88 -11.64 -2.67 5.95
C TYR A 88 -10.55 -3.70 5.61
N VAL A 89 -9.94 -3.55 4.44
CA VAL A 89 -8.71 -4.27 4.15
C VAL A 89 -7.63 -3.79 5.10
N ASP A 90 -6.98 -4.70 5.81
CA ASP A 90 -5.93 -4.39 6.78
C ASP A 90 -4.82 -3.57 6.17
N PHE A 91 -4.43 -3.92 4.94
CA PHE A 91 -3.34 -3.23 4.27
C PHE A 91 -3.32 -3.41 2.76
N VAL A 92 -3.11 -2.30 2.03
CA VAL A 92 -2.90 -2.29 0.58
C VAL A 92 -1.61 -1.56 0.25
N SER A 93 -0.75 -2.19 -0.53
CA SER A 93 0.49 -1.61 -1.01
C SER A 93 0.50 -1.53 -2.54
N PHE A 94 0.77 -0.36 -3.09
CA PHE A 94 0.96 -0.14 -4.52
C PHE A 94 2.44 -0.06 -4.83
N VAL A 95 2.85 -0.69 -5.94
CA VAL A 95 4.23 -0.66 -6.40
C VAL A 95 4.28 -0.09 -7.80
N HIS A 96 5.08 0.95 -8.03
CA HIS A 96 5.32 1.49 -9.37
C HIS A 96 6.68 1.01 -9.92
N PRO A 97 6.83 0.83 -11.25
CA PRO A 97 7.99 0.14 -11.83
C PRO A 97 9.25 0.99 -11.96
N GLU A 98 9.35 2.09 -11.24
CA GLU A 98 10.39 3.10 -11.39
C GLU A 98 11.29 3.16 -10.16
N ILE A 99 12.28 4.06 -10.21
CA ILE A 99 13.05 4.54 -9.07
C ILE A 99 12.18 5.55 -8.31
N GLY A 100 12.19 5.52 -6.98
CA GLY A 100 11.40 6.45 -6.16
C GLY A 100 11.90 7.89 -6.19
N GLY A 101 11.02 8.83 -5.85
CA GLY A 101 11.33 10.26 -5.74
C GLY A 101 12.42 10.55 -4.70
N GLU A 102 12.54 9.73 -3.68
CA GLU A 102 13.60 9.76 -2.66
C GLU A 102 15.02 9.65 -3.23
N CYS A 103 15.15 9.23 -4.47
CA CYS A 103 16.43 9.15 -5.18
C CYS A 103 16.83 10.48 -5.87
N GLY A 104 16.10 11.57 -5.63
CA GLY A 104 16.42 12.90 -6.17
C GLY A 104 15.95 13.13 -7.61
N ASN A 105 14.89 12.46 -8.03
CA ASN A 105 14.19 12.65 -9.30
C ASN A 105 12.77 13.19 -9.08
N THR A 106 11.92 13.20 -10.13
CA THR A 106 10.54 13.70 -10.09
C THR A 106 9.49 12.61 -9.87
N ASN A 107 9.90 11.34 -9.82
CA ASN A 107 8.98 10.20 -9.68
C ASN A 107 8.25 10.22 -8.34
N ILE A 108 7.28 9.34 -8.18
CA ILE A 108 6.50 9.25 -6.94
C ILE A 108 7.43 8.88 -5.77
N TRP A 109 7.36 9.67 -4.69
CA TRP A 109 8.04 9.40 -3.44
C TRP A 109 7.30 8.31 -2.66
N SER A 110 8.02 7.40 -2.04
CA SER A 110 7.45 6.40 -1.16
C SER A 110 6.66 7.06 -0.03
N HIS A 111 5.43 6.62 0.21
CA HIS A 111 4.64 7.16 1.31
C HIS A 111 3.48 6.24 1.72
N ARG A 112 3.01 6.44 2.96
CA ARG A 112 1.73 5.98 3.45
C ARG A 112 0.73 7.14 3.46
N TRP A 113 -0.48 6.93 2.94
CA TRP A 113 -1.56 7.91 3.00
C TRP A 113 -2.95 7.25 2.99
N VAL A 114 -4.00 8.07 2.94
CA VAL A 114 -5.40 7.62 2.87
C VAL A 114 -6.01 7.96 1.53
N VAL A 115 -6.84 7.06 0.98
CA VAL A 115 -7.46 7.28 -0.33
C VAL A 115 -8.34 8.53 -0.34
N THR A 116 -9.02 8.83 0.76
CA THR A 116 -9.89 10.02 0.91
C THR A 116 -9.13 11.35 0.94
N GLY A 117 -7.80 11.33 1.00
CA GLY A 117 -6.97 12.51 0.81
C GLY A 117 -6.88 12.98 -0.64
N TRP A 118 -7.33 12.15 -1.58
CA TRP A 118 -7.32 12.46 -3.01
C TRP A 118 -8.70 12.88 -3.51
N PRO A 119 -8.78 13.83 -4.46
CA PRO A 119 -10.06 14.34 -4.97
C PRO A 119 -10.89 13.30 -5.72
N GLU A 120 -10.28 12.21 -6.18
CA GLU A 120 -10.96 11.09 -6.83
C GLU A 120 -11.86 10.29 -5.86
N PHE A 121 -11.66 10.45 -4.55
CA PHE A 121 -12.37 9.69 -3.54
C PHE A 121 -13.15 10.62 -2.60
N SER A 122 -14.46 10.50 -2.58
CA SER A 122 -15.34 11.19 -1.60
C SER A 122 -15.54 10.40 -0.31
N ALA A 123 -15.14 9.13 -0.30
CA ALA A 123 -15.23 8.17 0.80
C ALA A 123 -14.18 7.06 0.58
N PRO A 124 -13.93 6.17 1.54
CA PRO A 124 -13.13 4.96 1.31
C PRO A 124 -13.60 4.21 0.07
N TYR A 125 -12.67 3.60 -0.67
CA TYR A 125 -13.03 2.78 -1.83
C TYR A 125 -13.89 1.60 -1.35
N THR A 126 -15.02 1.39 -2.00
CA THR A 126 -15.93 0.28 -1.68
C THR A 126 -15.73 -0.82 -2.71
N THR A 127 -15.32 -2.00 -2.27
CA THR A 127 -15.10 -3.16 -3.13
C THR A 127 -16.41 -3.84 -3.51
N ASN A 128 -16.35 -4.83 -4.40
CA ASN A 128 -17.52 -5.66 -4.73
C ASN A 128 -17.72 -6.82 -3.74
N ASP A 129 -16.84 -7.01 -2.76
CA ASP A 129 -16.88 -8.10 -1.80
C ASP A 129 -17.78 -7.81 -0.62
N ALA A 130 -18.64 -8.76 -0.30
CA ALA A 130 -19.57 -8.62 0.81
C ALA A 130 -18.85 -8.69 2.16
N ARG A 131 -19.15 -7.74 3.05
CA ARG A 131 -18.72 -7.75 4.45
C ARG A 131 -19.60 -8.65 5.29
N SER A 132 -19.02 -9.36 6.25
CA SER A 132 -19.74 -10.02 7.34
C SER A 132 -20.60 -8.99 8.10
N GLY A 133 -21.85 -9.32 8.36
CA GLY A 133 -22.79 -8.38 9.00
C GLY A 133 -23.45 -7.37 8.08
N GLY A 134 -23.10 -7.34 6.79
CA GLY A 134 -23.75 -6.53 5.75
C GLY A 134 -22.91 -5.36 5.24
N GLY A 135 -23.20 -4.92 4.04
CA GLY A 135 -22.40 -3.95 3.30
C GLY A 135 -21.27 -4.60 2.52
N TYR A 136 -20.23 -3.84 2.26
CA TYR A 136 -19.07 -4.25 1.46
C TYR A 136 -17.76 -3.94 2.19
N ILE A 137 -16.73 -4.71 1.89
CA ILE A 137 -15.35 -4.43 2.31
C ILE A 137 -14.88 -3.12 1.70
N ARG A 138 -14.07 -2.37 2.45
CA ARG A 138 -13.60 -1.05 2.04
C ARG A 138 -12.07 -0.96 2.12
N ILE A 139 -11.50 -0.06 1.36
CA ILE A 139 -10.08 0.28 1.41
C ILE A 139 -9.98 1.76 1.79
N TYR A 140 -9.21 2.04 2.84
CA TYR A 140 -9.07 3.39 3.38
C TYR A 140 -7.65 3.91 3.24
N ASP A 141 -6.67 3.22 3.78
CA ASP A 141 -5.28 3.62 3.69
C ASP A 141 -4.47 2.72 2.74
N TYR A 142 -3.30 3.22 2.39
CA TYR A 142 -2.42 2.54 1.46
C TYR A 142 -0.97 2.97 1.69
N THR A 143 -0.06 2.18 1.15
CA THR A 143 1.30 2.64 0.86
C THR A 143 1.58 2.58 -0.64
N ILE A 144 2.53 3.37 -1.11
CA ILE A 144 3.04 3.32 -2.47
C ILE A 144 4.57 3.37 -2.43
N GLN A 145 5.23 2.49 -3.18
CA GLN A 145 6.68 2.37 -3.22
C GLN A 145 7.18 2.05 -4.63
N PRO A 146 8.45 2.38 -4.93
CA PRO A 146 9.08 1.99 -6.17
C PRO A 146 9.45 0.51 -6.19
N ALA A 147 9.56 -0.07 -7.41
CA ALA A 147 10.14 -1.40 -7.60
C ALA A 147 11.67 -1.36 -7.67
N LEU A 148 12.25 -0.20 -7.95
CA LEU A 148 13.69 -0.04 -8.17
C LEU A 148 14.32 0.85 -7.10
N SER A 149 15.49 0.42 -6.62
CA SER A 149 16.36 1.22 -5.78
C SER A 149 17.00 2.37 -6.56
N CYS A 150 17.64 3.31 -5.88
CA CYS A 150 18.35 4.43 -6.52
C CYS A 150 19.47 3.99 -7.48
N SER A 151 19.94 2.76 -7.41
CA SER A 151 20.90 2.17 -8.34
C SER A 151 20.26 1.57 -9.59
N GLY A 152 18.93 1.52 -9.67
CA GLY A 152 18.18 0.87 -10.73
C GLY A 152 18.09 -0.67 -10.58
N SER A 153 18.53 -1.22 -9.46
CA SER A 153 18.33 -2.62 -9.12
C SER A 153 16.96 -2.82 -8.48
N MET A 154 16.50 -4.06 -8.34
CA MET A 154 15.32 -4.35 -7.51
C MET A 154 15.53 -3.77 -6.10
N ILE A 155 14.52 -3.09 -5.59
CA ILE A 155 14.59 -2.46 -4.26
C ILE A 155 14.60 -3.54 -3.16
N GLU A 156 15.31 -3.27 -2.09
CA GLU A 156 15.28 -4.07 -0.88
C GLU A 156 14.03 -3.75 -0.04
N ILE A 157 13.69 -4.65 0.90
CA ILE A 157 12.46 -4.54 1.71
C ILE A 157 12.43 -3.33 2.67
N GLY A 158 13.54 -2.63 2.88
CA GLY A 158 13.64 -1.58 3.90
C GLY A 158 12.59 -0.46 3.74
N VAL A 159 12.40 0.04 2.53
CA VAL A 159 11.39 1.08 2.24
C VAL A 159 9.99 0.52 2.48
N PHE A 160 9.71 -0.70 2.04
CA PHE A 160 8.42 -1.35 2.28
C PHE A 160 8.13 -1.50 3.78
N CYS A 161 9.12 -1.95 4.55
CA CYS A 161 8.97 -2.08 6.01
C CYS A 161 8.79 -0.72 6.69
N HIS A 162 9.43 0.34 6.19
CA HIS A 162 9.28 1.69 6.71
C HIS A 162 7.84 2.20 6.52
N GLU A 163 7.35 2.20 5.28
CA GLU A 163 5.99 2.66 4.97
C GLU A 163 4.91 1.80 5.65
N PHE A 164 5.17 0.49 5.73
CA PHE A 164 4.28 -0.42 6.45
C PHE A 164 4.26 -0.13 7.96
N GLY A 165 5.39 0.28 8.53
CA GLY A 165 5.47 0.72 9.93
C GLY A 165 4.52 1.90 10.22
N HIS A 166 4.37 2.83 9.27
CA HIS A 166 3.41 3.93 9.42
C HIS A 166 1.96 3.46 9.49
N ALA A 167 1.60 2.35 8.85
CA ALA A 167 0.27 1.76 8.97
C ALA A 167 -0.03 1.27 10.41
N PHE A 168 1.01 0.89 11.15
CA PHE A 168 0.90 0.57 12.58
C PHE A 168 0.97 1.81 13.48
N GLY A 169 1.01 3.02 12.92
CA GLY A 169 1.08 4.27 13.67
C GLY A 169 2.48 4.65 14.16
N LEU A 170 3.53 3.99 13.65
CA LEU A 170 4.90 4.38 13.98
C LEU A 170 5.26 5.70 13.27
N PRO A 171 5.88 6.66 13.95
CA PRO A 171 6.42 7.86 13.34
C PRO A 171 7.72 7.54 12.60
N ASP A 172 8.23 8.52 11.84
CA ASP A 172 9.59 8.48 11.34
C ASP A 172 10.59 8.34 12.50
N LEU A 173 11.43 7.32 12.41
CA LEU A 173 12.40 6.97 13.47
C LEU A 173 13.84 7.36 13.10
N TYR A 174 14.04 8.09 12.02
CA TYR A 174 15.36 8.60 11.63
C TYR A 174 15.60 10.03 12.15
N ASP A 175 16.88 10.33 12.37
CA ASP A 175 17.32 11.65 12.82
C ASP A 175 17.20 12.66 11.68
N THR A 176 16.45 13.73 11.91
CA THR A 176 16.23 14.84 10.96
C THR A 176 17.11 16.08 11.25
N ASN A 177 18.06 15.99 12.19
CA ASN A 177 18.96 17.09 12.57
C ASN A 177 20.23 17.18 11.72
#